data_e899667136b07de9d12233dce5339fc4
#
_entry.id   e899667136b07de9d12233dce5339fc4
#
_cell.length_a   1.000
_cell.length_b   1.000
_cell.length_c   1.000
_cell.angle_alpha   90.00
_cell.angle_beta   90.00
_cell.angle_gamma   90.00
#
_symmetry.space_group_name_H-M   'P 1'
#
loop_
_entity.id
_entity.type
_entity.pdbx_description
1 polymer ?
#
loop_
_entity_poly.entity_id
_entity_poly.type
_entity_poly.pdbx_seq_one_letter_code
_entity_poly.pdbx_strand_id
1 'polypeptide(L)'
;MKLKYKFSIILAAILLISTLFAANSSAATLTEQKEDYSSFIRELFKDDPLRNDAAIYASYYVVTLNEGLRRLELQITIGEMDGELTENEVETFSGLWIEHEPEFKVVVLFTGNGEETIKPYLRPEFSDIVEVRSAETSLAELVKIQEGATFSIEELGLHVESEVNVHENRVKVYVLDREELDLMIKGGILELSQKVDVIKINHPSTECIAVRGGMPLSTCTCGFGVVDGGGTRGISTAEHCDNNQVYDGTGVLTYIYGTDGQYYDIQWHTVPVGYSVTNQIQYDDDLYRQITSTQSRNDQAVGTIVYKYGKMTGQTVGQIVSKTFDPGWFYTATFIRVDNIYEGEFIIQKGDSGGPWFVNNTAYGSSVGGIGAGAPPDDDKFYDAYYMAVNYFSGGAGVNVLTSP
;
A
#
# COMPACT_ATOMS: atom_id res chain seq x y z
N MET A 1 38.23 10.83 18.51
CA MET A 1 37.63 12.08 18.98
C MET A 1 36.30 12.40 18.32
N LYS A 2 36.06 12.04 17.05
CA LYS A 2 34.80 12.29 16.32
C LYS A 2 33.59 11.48 16.80
N LEU A 3 33.79 10.30 17.40
CA LEU A 3 32.71 9.42 17.86
C LEU A 3 32.04 9.91 19.16
N LYS A 4 32.84 10.48 20.10
CA LYS A 4 32.31 11.03 21.37
C LYS A 4 31.46 12.28 21.17
N TYR A 5 31.72 13.10 20.17
CA TYR A 5 30.93 14.29 19.85
C TYR A 5 29.54 13.94 19.28
N LYS A 6 29.45 12.87 18.46
CA LYS A 6 28.15 12.40 17.94
C LYS A 6 27.26 11.87 19.06
N PHE A 7 27.83 11.15 20.04
CA PHE A 7 27.09 10.60 21.18
C PHE A 7 26.51 11.71 22.10
N SER A 8 27.26 12.81 22.33
CA SER A 8 26.78 13.94 23.14
C SER A 8 25.68 14.73 22.46
N ILE A 9 25.69 14.85 21.14
CA ILE A 9 24.63 15.53 20.36
C ILE A 9 23.35 14.69 20.37
N ILE A 10 23.45 13.37 20.26
CA ILE A 10 22.30 12.43 20.30
C ILE A 10 21.64 12.47 21.67
N LEU A 11 22.41 12.44 22.76
CA LEU A 11 21.88 12.53 24.13
C LEU A 11 21.22 13.87 24.41
N ALA A 12 21.79 14.97 23.90
CA ALA A 12 21.21 16.30 24.01
C ALA A 12 19.91 16.47 23.20
N ALA A 13 19.83 15.86 22.02
CA ALA A 13 18.61 15.87 21.19
C ALA A 13 17.48 15.06 21.86
N ILE A 14 17.77 13.89 22.42
CA ILE A 14 16.78 13.08 23.14
C ILE A 14 16.29 13.78 24.42
N LEU A 15 17.16 14.46 25.16
CA LEU A 15 16.79 15.25 26.35
C LEU A 15 15.99 16.53 25.99
N LEU A 16 16.29 17.19 24.88
CA LEU A 16 15.54 18.37 24.41
C LEU A 16 14.12 18.01 23.96
N ILE A 17 13.95 16.86 23.35
CA ILE A 17 12.66 16.37 22.86
C ILE A 17 11.76 15.97 24.02
N SER A 18 12.29 15.31 25.06
CA SER A 18 11.50 14.94 26.25
C SER A 18 11.00 16.16 27.05
N THR A 19 11.69 17.31 27.00
CA THR A 19 11.26 18.56 27.64
C THR A 19 10.27 19.37 26.80
N LEU A 20 10.25 19.20 25.47
CA LEU A 20 9.29 19.84 24.55
C LEU A 20 7.91 19.16 24.56
N PHE A 21 7.83 17.88 24.90
CA PHE A 21 6.55 17.15 25.01
C PHE A 21 5.70 17.56 26.24
N ALA A 22 6.27 18.27 27.20
CA ALA A 22 5.57 18.68 28.42
C ALA A 22 4.79 20.00 28.30
N ALA A 23 4.85 20.69 27.16
CA ALA A 23 4.20 22.00 26.98
C ALA A 23 3.29 22.04 25.76
N ASN A 24 1.99 21.91 26.00
CA ASN A 24 0.85 22.35 25.15
C ASN A 24 0.97 22.23 23.64
N SER A 25 0.48 21.13 23.03
CA SER A 25 0.18 21.13 21.61
C SER A 25 -1.06 20.29 21.27
N SER A 26 -1.82 20.77 20.28
CA SER A 26 -3.00 20.07 19.74
C SER A 26 -2.60 18.75 19.03
N ALA A 27 -3.52 17.78 18.90
CA ALA A 27 -3.27 16.49 18.30
C ALA A 27 -2.64 16.54 16.88
N ALA A 28 -2.98 17.55 16.08
CA ALA A 28 -2.44 17.76 14.74
C ALA A 28 -0.92 18.09 14.74
N THR A 29 -0.46 18.91 15.70
CA THR A 29 0.96 19.28 15.85
C THR A 29 1.81 18.08 16.33
N LEU A 30 1.19 17.15 17.08
CA LEU A 30 1.85 15.92 17.54
C LEU A 30 2.07 14.91 16.39
N THR A 31 1.17 14.87 15.43
CA THR A 31 1.28 13.97 14.26
C THR A 31 2.38 14.45 13.29
N GLU A 32 2.40 15.73 12.97
CA GLU A 32 3.44 16.34 12.13
C GLU A 32 4.85 16.21 12.76
N GLN A 33 4.98 16.40 14.07
CA GLN A 33 6.25 16.21 14.78
C GLN A 33 6.71 14.75 14.84
N LYS A 34 5.76 13.78 14.90
CA LYS A 34 6.08 12.34 14.83
C LYS A 34 6.61 11.93 13.46
N GLU A 35 6.05 12.43 12.38
CA GLU A 35 6.51 12.14 11.01
C GLU A 35 7.92 12.69 10.75
N ASP A 36 8.21 13.92 11.19
CA ASP A 36 9.53 14.54 11.04
C ASP A 36 10.59 13.79 11.86
N TYR A 37 10.26 13.36 13.08
CA TYR A 37 11.14 12.56 13.92
C TYR A 37 11.43 11.18 13.31
N SER A 38 10.41 10.51 12.76
CA SER A 38 10.57 9.19 12.13
C SER A 38 11.46 9.25 10.89
N SER A 39 11.35 10.31 10.08
CA SER A 39 12.21 10.52 8.91
C SER A 39 13.67 10.78 9.29
N PHE A 40 13.89 11.57 10.33
CA PHE A 40 15.22 11.82 10.89
C PHE A 40 15.89 10.55 11.43
N ILE A 41 15.15 9.71 12.15
CA ILE A 41 15.64 8.43 12.68
C ILE A 41 16.01 7.47 11.55
N ARG A 42 15.18 7.37 10.51
CA ARG A 42 15.47 6.52 9.33
C ARG A 42 16.76 6.92 8.64
N GLU A 43 17.00 8.21 8.46
CA GLU A 43 18.26 8.69 7.85
C GLU A 43 19.47 8.44 8.77
N LEU A 44 19.30 8.59 10.09
CA LEU A 44 20.38 8.39 11.06
C LEU A 44 20.85 6.93 11.15
N PHE A 45 19.93 5.97 11.02
CA PHE A 45 20.19 4.54 11.16
C PHE A 45 19.93 3.76 9.86
N LYS A 46 20.01 4.39 8.70
CA LYS A 46 19.73 3.77 7.39
C LYS A 46 20.57 2.51 7.11
N ASP A 47 21.76 2.42 7.69
CA ASP A 47 22.68 1.29 7.54
C ASP A 47 22.57 0.26 8.69
N ASP A 48 21.62 0.46 9.64
CA ASP A 48 21.39 -0.43 10.78
C ASP A 48 19.88 -0.58 11.02
N PRO A 49 19.22 -1.51 10.30
CA PRO A 49 17.76 -1.69 10.38
C PRO A 49 17.24 -1.95 11.79
N LEU A 50 17.94 -2.78 12.58
CA LEU A 50 17.52 -3.10 13.95
C LEU A 50 17.53 -1.86 14.85
N ARG A 51 18.53 -1.00 14.72
CA ARG A 51 18.58 0.26 15.48
C ARG A 51 17.54 1.26 15.02
N ASN A 52 17.24 1.29 13.73
CA ASN A 52 16.14 2.09 13.20
C ASN A 52 14.81 1.68 13.83
N ASP A 53 14.50 0.39 13.81
CA ASP A 53 13.26 -0.15 14.36
C ASP A 53 13.19 0.06 15.87
N ALA A 54 14.30 -0.15 16.58
CA ALA A 54 14.40 0.10 18.02
C ALA A 54 14.20 1.58 18.39
N ALA A 55 14.65 2.50 17.55
CA ALA A 55 14.44 3.94 17.79
C ALA A 55 12.99 4.35 17.57
N ILE A 56 12.31 3.78 16.57
CA ILE A 56 10.87 3.97 16.34
C ILE A 56 10.09 3.38 17.54
N TYR A 57 10.41 2.14 17.94
CA TYR A 57 9.81 1.48 19.09
C TYR A 57 9.99 2.31 20.38
N ALA A 58 11.23 2.74 20.66
CA ALA A 58 11.57 3.54 21.84
C ALA A 58 10.81 4.87 21.89
N SER A 59 10.60 5.52 20.73
CA SER A 59 9.80 6.73 20.62
C SER A 59 8.32 6.47 20.91
N TYR A 60 7.77 5.36 20.42
CA TYR A 60 6.37 5.02 20.61
C TYR A 60 6.03 4.70 22.07
N TYR A 61 6.85 3.86 22.71
CA TYR A 61 6.65 3.40 24.08
C TYR A 61 7.36 4.26 25.14
N VAL A 62 7.98 5.36 24.77
CA VAL A 62 8.68 6.30 25.66
C VAL A 62 9.74 5.60 26.53
N VAL A 63 10.54 4.73 25.91
CA VAL A 63 11.66 4.02 26.56
C VAL A 63 13.01 4.44 25.95
N THR A 64 14.12 4.00 26.56
CA THR A 64 15.45 4.26 25.97
C THR A 64 15.70 3.42 24.72
N LEU A 65 16.60 3.88 23.83
CA LEU A 65 17.00 3.10 22.63
C LEU A 65 17.51 1.70 23.00
N ASN A 66 18.30 1.58 24.08
CA ASN A 66 18.81 0.29 24.54
C ASN A 66 17.69 -0.63 25.02
N GLU A 67 16.68 -0.09 25.71
CA GLU A 67 15.50 -0.85 26.10
C GLU A 67 14.66 -1.25 24.89
N GLY A 68 14.53 -0.37 23.89
CA GLY A 68 13.89 -0.71 22.63
C GLY A 68 14.58 -1.86 21.90
N LEU A 69 15.92 -1.81 21.80
CA LEU A 69 16.72 -2.92 21.25
C LEU A 69 16.49 -4.23 22.00
N ARG A 70 16.61 -4.20 23.34
CA ARG A 70 16.38 -5.38 24.18
C ARG A 70 15.00 -6.00 23.96
N ARG A 71 13.94 -5.18 23.94
CA ARG A 71 12.58 -5.67 23.74
C ARG A 71 12.35 -6.26 22.34
N LEU A 72 12.94 -5.69 21.29
CA LEU A 72 12.85 -6.25 19.93
C LEU A 72 13.62 -7.57 19.81
N GLU A 73 14.81 -7.67 20.42
CA GLU A 73 15.57 -8.92 20.46
C GLU A 73 14.83 -10.02 21.22
N LEU A 74 14.19 -9.68 22.35
CA LEU A 74 13.41 -10.63 23.15
C LEU A 74 12.20 -11.18 22.39
N GLN A 75 11.56 -10.42 21.50
CA GLN A 75 10.41 -10.90 20.71
C GLN A 75 10.76 -12.14 19.89
N ILE A 76 12.01 -12.27 19.44
CA ILE A 76 12.48 -13.45 18.68
C ILE A 76 12.47 -14.68 19.58
N THR A 77 13.09 -14.57 20.75
CA THR A 77 13.19 -15.70 21.71
C THR A 77 11.86 -16.04 22.37
N ILE A 78 10.98 -15.05 22.56
CA ILE A 78 9.60 -15.27 23.03
C ILE A 78 8.79 -16.00 21.95
N GLY A 79 8.96 -15.64 20.67
CA GLY A 79 8.32 -16.35 19.55
C GLY A 79 8.78 -17.81 19.42
N GLU A 80 10.07 -18.10 19.69
CA GLU A 80 10.56 -19.48 19.75
C GLU A 80 9.88 -20.26 20.89
N MET A 81 9.71 -19.66 22.07
CA MET A 81 9.00 -20.27 23.19
C MET A 81 7.52 -20.53 22.86
N ASP A 82 6.85 -19.60 22.17
CA ASP A 82 5.46 -19.78 21.71
C ASP A 82 5.33 -20.99 20.78
N GLY A 83 6.25 -21.13 19.82
CA GLY A 83 6.31 -22.30 18.94
C GLY A 83 6.52 -23.62 19.72
N GLU A 84 7.49 -23.64 20.64
CA GLU A 84 7.78 -24.82 21.49
C GLU A 84 6.55 -25.21 22.34
N LEU A 85 5.84 -24.23 22.92
CA LEU A 85 4.62 -24.48 23.71
C LEU A 85 3.47 -24.98 22.83
N THR A 86 3.30 -24.41 21.67
CA THR A 86 2.27 -24.83 20.69
C THR A 86 2.47 -26.30 20.26
N GLU A 87 3.71 -26.72 20.07
CA GLU A 87 4.02 -28.07 19.63
C GLU A 87 3.97 -29.10 20.77
N ASN A 88 4.45 -28.76 21.96
CA ASN A 88 4.66 -29.73 23.03
C ASN A 88 3.55 -29.73 24.08
N GLU A 89 2.80 -28.65 24.27
CA GLU A 89 1.80 -28.49 25.31
C GLU A 89 0.37 -28.38 24.74
N VAL A 90 0.08 -29.13 23.68
CA VAL A 90 -1.13 -29.08 22.86
C VAL A 90 -2.43 -29.12 23.68
N GLU A 91 -2.45 -29.94 24.78
CA GLU A 91 -3.66 -30.15 25.58
C GLU A 91 -3.94 -28.99 26.54
N THR A 92 -2.90 -28.24 26.95
CA THR A 92 -3.00 -27.24 28.01
C THR A 92 -2.64 -25.84 27.60
N PHE A 93 -1.76 -25.65 26.63
CA PHE A 93 -1.38 -24.32 26.16
C PHE A 93 -2.57 -23.62 25.47
N SER A 94 -2.81 -22.37 25.87
CA SER A 94 -3.99 -21.62 25.42
C SER A 94 -3.63 -20.33 24.67
N GLY A 95 -2.35 -20.08 24.49
CA GLY A 95 -1.80 -18.94 23.78
C GLY A 95 -0.91 -18.04 24.63
N LEU A 96 -0.20 -17.15 23.96
CA LEU A 96 0.69 -16.19 24.58
C LEU A 96 0.60 -14.84 23.85
N TRP A 97 0.89 -13.75 24.58
CA TRP A 97 1.09 -12.43 23.98
C TRP A 97 2.09 -11.59 24.77
N ILE A 98 2.61 -10.57 24.13
CA ILE A 98 3.50 -9.60 24.72
C ILE A 98 2.70 -8.35 25.10
N GLU A 99 2.70 -7.95 26.36
CA GLU A 99 2.20 -6.66 26.81
C GLU A 99 3.36 -5.65 26.82
N HIS A 100 3.19 -4.54 26.11
CA HIS A 100 4.21 -3.49 26.03
C HIS A 100 4.01 -2.38 27.05
N GLU A 101 2.79 -2.20 27.53
CA GLU A 101 2.34 -1.17 28.49
C GLU A 101 1.33 -1.77 29.47
N PRO A 102 1.24 -1.26 30.72
CA PRO A 102 2.11 -0.27 31.36
C PRO A 102 3.51 -0.82 31.73
N GLU A 103 3.68 -2.13 31.73
CA GLU A 103 4.93 -2.83 31.95
C GLU A 103 5.16 -3.84 30.82
N PHE A 104 6.42 -3.98 30.40
CA PHE A 104 6.77 -4.96 29.38
C PHE A 104 6.79 -6.36 30.01
N LYS A 105 5.86 -7.23 29.58
CA LYS A 105 5.76 -8.60 30.05
C LYS A 105 5.22 -9.55 29.00
N VAL A 106 5.40 -10.82 29.23
CA VAL A 106 4.87 -11.92 28.42
C VAL A 106 3.78 -12.61 29.21
N VAL A 107 2.56 -12.60 28.74
CA VAL A 107 1.45 -13.33 29.34
C VAL A 107 1.27 -14.66 28.63
N VAL A 108 1.26 -15.75 29.41
CA VAL A 108 1.11 -17.11 28.88
C VAL A 108 -0.10 -17.76 29.51
N LEU A 109 -0.98 -18.33 28.70
CA LEU A 109 -2.21 -18.95 29.13
C LEU A 109 -2.13 -20.48 29.12
N PHE A 110 -2.66 -21.10 30.17
CA PHE A 110 -2.84 -22.54 30.24
C PHE A 110 -4.21 -22.91 30.83
N THR A 111 -4.78 -24.05 30.42
CA THR A 111 -6.02 -24.59 30.99
C THR A 111 -5.83 -25.20 32.38
N GLY A 112 -4.59 -25.51 32.78
CA GLY A 112 -4.27 -26.02 34.10
C GLY A 112 -2.77 -26.19 34.32
N ASN A 113 -2.33 -26.12 35.58
CA ASN A 113 -0.96 -26.33 36.03
C ASN A 113 0.13 -25.53 35.29
N GLY A 114 -0.22 -24.37 34.75
CA GLY A 114 0.65 -23.56 33.88
C GLY A 114 1.97 -23.17 34.50
N GLU A 115 2.01 -22.86 35.82
CA GLU A 115 3.21 -22.51 36.56
C GLU A 115 4.30 -23.62 36.56
N GLU A 116 3.90 -24.88 36.55
CA GLU A 116 4.84 -26.00 36.46
C GLU A 116 5.17 -26.31 35.00
N THR A 117 4.18 -26.21 34.09
CA THR A 117 4.34 -26.52 32.68
C THR A 117 5.30 -25.56 31.99
N ILE A 118 5.29 -24.27 32.33
CA ILE A 118 6.14 -23.26 31.69
C ILE A 118 7.62 -23.38 32.02
N LYS A 119 7.98 -23.98 33.18
CA LYS A 119 9.35 -23.97 33.69
C LYS A 119 10.44 -24.44 32.72
N PRO A 120 10.25 -25.53 31.96
CA PRO A 120 11.25 -25.98 30.98
C PRO A 120 11.51 -25.00 29.83
N TYR A 121 10.57 -24.09 29.55
CA TYR A 121 10.59 -23.16 28.45
C TYR A 121 11.12 -21.78 28.81
N LEU A 122 11.24 -21.49 30.13
CA LEU A 122 11.76 -20.22 30.61
C LEU A 122 13.26 -20.10 30.35
N ARG A 123 13.63 -19.02 29.67
CA ARG A 123 15.04 -18.65 29.43
C ARG A 123 15.43 -17.50 30.38
N PRO A 124 16.69 -17.43 30.82
CA PRO A 124 17.14 -16.41 31.78
C PRO A 124 16.87 -14.97 31.33
N GLU A 125 16.85 -14.74 30.01
CA GLU A 125 16.74 -13.42 29.41
C GLU A 125 15.34 -12.79 29.58
N PHE A 126 14.29 -13.60 29.81
CA PHE A 126 12.92 -13.14 29.95
C PHE A 126 12.11 -13.81 31.07
N SER A 127 12.72 -14.70 31.87
CA SER A 127 12.00 -15.46 32.91
C SER A 127 11.34 -14.56 33.96
N ASP A 128 11.90 -13.39 34.22
CA ASP A 128 11.41 -12.40 35.19
C ASP A 128 10.22 -11.57 34.71
N ILE A 129 9.92 -11.61 33.41
CA ILE A 129 8.81 -10.86 32.79
C ILE A 129 7.66 -11.77 32.34
N VAL A 130 7.72 -13.09 32.60
CA VAL A 130 6.64 -14.02 32.25
C VAL A 130 5.59 -14.05 33.35
N GLU A 131 4.34 -13.85 32.96
CA GLU A 131 3.16 -13.99 33.84
C GLU A 131 2.27 -15.11 33.30
N VAL A 132 2.03 -16.13 34.16
CA VAL A 132 1.17 -17.25 33.81
C VAL A 132 -0.27 -16.96 34.27
N ARG A 133 -1.24 -17.14 33.39
CA ARG A 133 -2.67 -17.00 33.69
C ARG A 133 -3.43 -18.26 33.30
N SER A 134 -4.60 -18.46 33.94
CA SER A 134 -5.50 -19.56 33.60
C SER A 134 -6.41 -19.20 32.43
N ALA A 135 -6.69 -20.19 31.58
CA ALA A 135 -7.67 -20.12 30.50
C ALA A 135 -8.66 -21.28 30.62
N GLU A 136 -9.79 -21.21 29.91
CA GLU A 136 -10.81 -22.26 29.92
C GLU A 136 -10.59 -23.30 28.83
N THR A 137 -10.01 -22.88 27.68
CA THR A 137 -9.92 -23.68 26.46
C THR A 137 -8.50 -23.62 25.91
N SER A 138 -7.92 -24.77 25.52
CA SER A 138 -6.60 -24.79 24.90
C SER A 138 -6.62 -24.17 23.50
N LEU A 139 -5.46 -23.71 23.03
CA LEU A 139 -5.32 -23.15 21.68
C LEU A 139 -5.74 -24.16 20.61
N ALA A 140 -5.32 -25.40 20.75
CA ALA A 140 -5.66 -26.48 19.82
C ALA A 140 -7.19 -26.76 19.75
N GLU A 141 -7.88 -26.64 20.88
CA GLU A 141 -9.34 -26.76 20.91
C GLU A 141 -10.01 -25.53 20.26
N LEU A 142 -9.51 -24.32 20.54
CA LEU A 142 -10.03 -23.10 19.89
C LEU A 142 -9.83 -23.14 18.37
N VAL A 143 -8.70 -23.63 17.88
CA VAL A 143 -8.46 -23.81 16.43
C VAL A 143 -9.47 -24.79 15.82
N LYS A 144 -9.75 -25.93 16.48
CA LYS A 144 -10.80 -26.86 16.02
C LYS A 144 -12.20 -26.22 15.98
N ILE A 145 -12.52 -25.40 16.99
CA ILE A 145 -13.79 -24.65 17.02
C ILE A 145 -13.83 -23.65 15.86
N GLN A 146 -12.72 -22.94 15.59
CA GLN A 146 -12.59 -22.01 14.49
C GLN A 146 -12.82 -22.70 13.14
N GLU A 147 -12.09 -23.78 12.88
CA GLU A 147 -12.22 -24.57 11.64
C GLU A 147 -13.65 -25.07 11.43
N GLY A 148 -14.26 -25.63 12.49
CA GLY A 148 -15.64 -26.13 12.42
C GLY A 148 -16.67 -25.03 12.17
N ALA A 149 -16.53 -23.87 12.83
CA ALA A 149 -17.42 -22.73 12.64
C ALA A 149 -17.29 -22.15 11.24
N THR A 150 -16.06 -21.92 10.76
CA THR A 150 -15.76 -21.42 9.42
C THR A 150 -16.35 -22.33 8.36
N PHE A 151 -16.03 -23.63 8.41
CA PHE A 151 -16.55 -24.61 7.46
C PHE A 151 -18.10 -24.65 7.43
N SER A 152 -18.75 -24.65 8.61
CA SER A 152 -20.21 -24.72 8.67
C SER A 152 -20.90 -23.48 8.10
N ILE A 153 -20.28 -22.29 8.22
CA ILE A 153 -20.82 -21.05 7.66
C ILE A 153 -20.58 -20.98 6.14
N GLU A 154 -19.41 -21.42 5.65
CA GLU A 154 -19.10 -21.51 4.22
C GLU A 154 -20.04 -22.46 3.47
N GLU A 155 -20.36 -23.63 4.06
CA GLU A 155 -21.32 -24.61 3.49
C GLU A 155 -22.74 -24.02 3.31
N LEU A 156 -23.07 -22.97 4.06
CA LEU A 156 -24.32 -22.22 3.89
C LEU A 156 -24.24 -21.12 2.83
N GLY A 157 -23.07 -20.98 2.17
CA GLY A 157 -22.84 -19.99 1.12
C GLY A 157 -22.59 -18.58 1.65
N LEU A 158 -22.35 -18.41 2.95
CA LEU A 158 -22.03 -17.11 3.55
C LEU A 158 -20.52 -16.86 3.55
N HIS A 159 -20.14 -15.60 3.28
CA HIS A 159 -18.75 -15.18 3.44
C HIS A 159 -18.38 -15.12 4.93
N VAL A 160 -17.26 -15.73 5.29
CA VAL A 160 -16.75 -15.77 6.65
C VAL A 160 -15.23 -15.63 6.67
N GLU A 161 -14.75 -14.85 7.64
CA GLU A 161 -13.34 -14.77 8.05
C GLU A 161 -13.30 -15.09 9.55
N SER A 162 -12.18 -15.63 10.04
CA SER A 162 -12.11 -16.02 11.45
C SER A 162 -10.71 -15.94 12.02
N GLU A 163 -10.64 -15.79 13.34
CA GLU A 163 -9.39 -15.82 14.11
C GLU A 163 -9.61 -16.44 15.50
N VAL A 164 -8.55 -16.95 16.11
CA VAL A 164 -8.51 -17.21 17.54
C VAL A 164 -8.01 -15.96 18.26
N ASN A 165 -8.85 -15.36 19.10
CA ASN A 165 -8.43 -14.28 19.99
C ASN A 165 -7.88 -14.87 21.29
N VAL A 166 -6.55 -14.91 21.44
CA VAL A 166 -5.89 -15.48 22.60
C VAL A 166 -6.16 -14.68 23.88
N HIS A 167 -6.28 -13.33 23.80
CA HIS A 167 -6.57 -12.48 24.96
C HIS A 167 -7.92 -12.81 25.62
N GLU A 168 -8.92 -13.10 24.80
CA GLU A 168 -10.28 -13.40 25.24
C GLU A 168 -10.53 -14.91 25.41
N ASN A 169 -9.60 -15.75 24.97
CA ASN A 169 -9.69 -17.21 24.91
C ASN A 169 -10.97 -17.64 24.16
N ARG A 170 -11.19 -17.04 22.98
CA ARG A 170 -12.40 -17.22 22.16
C ARG A 170 -12.04 -17.23 20.66
N VAL A 171 -12.97 -17.72 19.87
CA VAL A 171 -12.94 -17.62 18.40
C VAL A 171 -13.77 -16.41 17.97
N LYS A 172 -13.24 -15.56 17.11
CA LYS A 172 -13.98 -14.49 16.44
C LYS A 172 -14.28 -14.89 15.01
N VAL A 173 -15.52 -14.72 14.59
CA VAL A 173 -16.01 -15.00 13.26
C VAL A 173 -16.60 -13.71 12.69
N TYR A 174 -16.09 -13.28 11.54
CA TYR A 174 -16.45 -12.05 10.85
C TYR A 174 -17.31 -12.39 9.64
N VAL A 175 -18.52 -11.82 9.56
CA VAL A 175 -19.48 -12.09 8.49
C VAL A 175 -20.04 -10.81 7.89
N LEU A 176 -20.35 -10.81 6.59
CA LEU A 176 -21.01 -9.70 5.90
C LEU A 176 -22.50 -9.63 6.26
N ASP A 177 -23.21 -10.77 6.22
CA ASP A 177 -24.63 -10.85 6.51
C ASP A 177 -24.91 -11.50 7.87
N ARG A 178 -24.78 -10.68 8.92
CA ARG A 178 -25.04 -11.10 10.29
C ARG A 178 -26.51 -11.47 10.52
N GLU A 179 -27.45 -10.79 9.86
CA GLU A 179 -28.87 -11.01 10.03
C GLU A 179 -29.29 -12.37 9.46
N GLU A 180 -28.77 -12.74 8.28
CA GLU A 180 -29.01 -14.05 7.68
C GLU A 180 -28.42 -15.17 8.54
N LEU A 181 -27.18 -15.01 9.03
CA LEU A 181 -26.57 -15.99 9.94
C LEU A 181 -27.42 -16.19 11.23
N ASP A 182 -27.87 -15.09 11.84
CA ASP A 182 -28.71 -15.14 13.05
C ASP A 182 -30.05 -15.86 12.81
N LEU A 183 -30.65 -15.74 11.61
CA LEU A 183 -31.84 -16.48 11.22
C LEU A 183 -31.57 -17.99 11.11
N MET A 184 -30.43 -18.37 10.55
CA MET A 184 -30.02 -19.77 10.44
C MET A 184 -29.76 -20.39 11.82
N ILE A 185 -29.10 -19.67 12.72
CA ILE A 185 -28.90 -20.11 14.11
C ILE A 185 -30.24 -20.27 14.83
N LYS A 186 -31.16 -19.27 14.78
CA LYS A 186 -32.46 -19.32 15.38
C LYS A 186 -33.35 -20.41 14.80
N GLY A 187 -33.19 -20.71 13.50
CA GLY A 187 -33.89 -21.76 12.80
C GLY A 187 -33.36 -23.17 13.09
N GLY A 188 -32.27 -23.30 13.85
CA GLY A 188 -31.62 -24.60 14.13
C GLY A 188 -30.90 -25.21 12.92
N ILE A 189 -30.61 -24.43 11.89
CA ILE A 189 -29.88 -24.85 10.71
C ILE A 189 -28.36 -24.87 10.99
N LEU A 190 -27.89 -23.92 11.81
CA LEU A 190 -26.51 -23.79 12.24
C LEU A 190 -26.43 -23.76 13.77
N GLU A 191 -25.49 -24.52 14.32
CA GLU A 191 -25.15 -24.45 15.73
C GLU A 191 -23.67 -24.06 15.86
N LEU A 192 -23.42 -22.98 16.60
CA LEU A 192 -22.04 -22.52 16.88
C LEU A 192 -21.71 -22.76 18.36
N SER A 193 -20.44 -23.08 18.62
CA SER A 193 -19.92 -23.18 19.99
C SER A 193 -20.14 -21.87 20.75
N GLN A 194 -20.39 -21.95 22.06
CA GLN A 194 -20.44 -20.78 22.94
C GLN A 194 -19.12 -19.99 22.99
N LYS A 195 -18.02 -20.58 22.50
CA LYS A 195 -16.73 -19.93 22.37
C LYS A 195 -16.60 -19.06 21.11
N VAL A 196 -17.62 -19.03 20.25
CA VAL A 196 -17.63 -18.26 19.01
C VAL A 196 -18.34 -16.93 19.22
N ASP A 197 -17.66 -15.84 18.94
CA ASP A 197 -18.22 -14.49 18.85
C ASP A 197 -18.39 -14.11 17.39
N VAL A 198 -19.60 -13.80 16.97
CA VAL A 198 -19.88 -13.40 15.59
C VAL A 198 -19.90 -11.88 15.49
N ILE A 199 -19.12 -11.33 14.57
CA ILE A 199 -18.92 -9.90 14.33
C ILE A 199 -19.36 -9.57 12.91
N LYS A 200 -20.21 -8.53 12.76
CA LYS A 200 -20.56 -8.01 11.43
C LYS A 200 -19.42 -7.15 10.89
N ILE A 201 -19.02 -7.42 9.65
CA ILE A 201 -18.11 -6.56 8.88
C ILE A 201 -18.87 -5.97 7.70
N ASN A 202 -18.42 -4.84 7.20
CA ASN A 202 -19.03 -4.15 6.05
C ASN A 202 -18.40 -4.54 4.72
N HIS A 203 -17.16 -5.01 4.77
CA HIS A 203 -16.39 -5.44 3.60
C HIS A 203 -15.52 -6.63 3.98
N PRO A 204 -15.31 -7.59 3.07
CA PRO A 204 -14.39 -8.69 3.29
C PRO A 204 -12.95 -8.18 3.32
N SER A 205 -12.06 -8.95 3.93
CA SER A 205 -10.63 -8.77 3.76
C SER A 205 -10.27 -8.97 2.28
N THR A 206 -9.49 -8.06 1.75
CA THR A 206 -9.07 -8.14 0.35
C THR A 206 -7.55 -7.94 0.26
N GLU A 207 -6.95 -8.62 -0.70
CA GLU A 207 -5.56 -8.32 -1.04
C GLU A 207 -5.43 -6.87 -1.48
N CYS A 208 -4.39 -6.19 -1.02
CA CYS A 208 -4.10 -4.83 -1.45
C CYS A 208 -3.38 -4.86 -2.80
N ILE A 209 -4.12 -4.71 -3.89
CA ILE A 209 -3.57 -4.67 -5.25
C ILE A 209 -3.01 -3.28 -5.52
N ALA A 210 -1.71 -3.20 -5.76
CA ALA A 210 -1.05 -1.93 -6.10
C ALA A 210 -1.43 -1.47 -7.51
N VAL A 211 -2.06 -0.30 -7.61
CA VAL A 211 -2.43 0.32 -8.89
C VAL A 211 -1.30 1.22 -9.37
N ARG A 212 -0.81 0.95 -10.58
CA ARG A 212 0.35 1.60 -11.19
C ARG A 212 0.00 2.14 -12.57
N GLY A 213 0.71 3.17 -12.99
CA GLY A 213 0.66 3.65 -14.39
C GLY A 213 1.29 2.65 -15.36
N GLY A 214 0.96 2.76 -16.64
CA GLY A 214 1.41 1.82 -17.67
C GLY A 214 0.59 0.54 -17.78
N MET A 215 -0.13 0.14 -16.74
CA MET A 215 -0.94 -1.07 -16.72
C MET A 215 -2.14 -0.99 -17.68
N PRO A 216 -2.62 -2.15 -18.19
CA PRO A 216 -3.73 -2.16 -19.13
C PRO A 216 -5.04 -1.71 -18.47
N LEU A 217 -5.79 -0.87 -19.19
CA LEU A 217 -7.20 -0.63 -18.98
C LEU A 217 -8.01 -1.34 -20.07
N SER A 218 -9.35 -1.40 -19.94
CA SER A 218 -10.22 -2.08 -20.90
C SER A 218 -9.93 -1.66 -22.35
N THR A 219 -9.91 -0.36 -22.61
CA THR A 219 -9.72 0.20 -23.97
C THR A 219 -8.41 0.96 -24.13
N CYS A 220 -7.80 1.42 -23.05
CA CYS A 220 -6.65 2.32 -23.02
C CYS A 220 -5.56 1.83 -22.06
N THR A 221 -4.59 2.68 -21.78
CA THR A 221 -3.51 2.43 -20.81
C THR A 221 -3.68 3.36 -19.61
N CYS A 222 -3.43 2.85 -18.40
CA CYS A 222 -3.36 3.63 -17.18
C CYS A 222 -2.20 4.64 -17.26
N GLY A 223 -2.46 5.92 -16.97
CA GLY A 223 -1.47 6.98 -17.00
C GLY A 223 -0.61 7.01 -15.74
N PHE A 224 -0.95 7.89 -14.81
CA PHE A 224 -0.26 8.06 -13.54
C PHE A 224 -1.23 7.88 -12.38
N GLY A 225 -0.71 7.48 -11.22
CA GLY A 225 -1.39 7.75 -9.97
C GLY A 225 -1.58 9.26 -9.82
N VAL A 226 -2.77 9.69 -9.45
CA VAL A 226 -3.13 11.10 -9.30
C VAL A 226 -3.83 11.35 -7.97
N VAL A 227 -3.85 12.62 -7.55
CA VAL A 227 -4.52 13.08 -6.34
C VAL A 227 -5.22 14.40 -6.61
N ASP A 228 -6.46 14.54 -6.12
CA ASP A 228 -7.23 15.78 -6.19
C ASP A 228 -6.88 16.74 -5.03
N GLY A 229 -7.47 17.95 -5.04
CA GLY A 229 -7.29 18.94 -3.97
C GLY A 229 -7.87 18.54 -2.61
N GLY A 230 -8.70 17.50 -2.54
CA GLY A 230 -9.27 16.93 -1.33
C GLY A 230 -8.46 15.75 -0.76
N GLY A 231 -7.40 15.32 -1.46
CA GLY A 231 -6.60 14.15 -1.07
C GLY A 231 -7.12 12.82 -1.60
N THR A 232 -8.18 12.84 -2.44
CA THR A 232 -8.69 11.62 -3.07
C THR A 232 -7.70 11.13 -4.13
N ARG A 233 -7.27 9.89 -4.00
CA ARG A 233 -6.35 9.26 -4.96
C ARG A 233 -7.09 8.48 -6.02
N GLY A 234 -6.53 8.47 -7.22
CA GLY A 234 -7.05 7.73 -8.37
C GLY A 234 -5.99 7.55 -9.44
N ILE A 235 -6.42 7.16 -10.63
CA ILE A 235 -5.55 7.01 -11.79
C ILE A 235 -6.03 7.89 -12.94
N SER A 236 -5.11 8.36 -13.77
CA SER A 236 -5.41 9.08 -14.99
C SER A 236 -5.41 8.17 -16.22
N THR A 237 -6.15 8.57 -17.26
CA THR A 237 -6.02 8.09 -18.64
C THR A 237 -6.45 9.21 -19.59
N ALA A 238 -6.43 8.99 -20.91
CA ALA A 238 -6.91 9.98 -21.88
C ALA A 238 -8.45 10.07 -21.86
N GLU A 239 -9.02 11.26 -22.07
CA GLU A 239 -10.48 11.46 -22.03
C GLU A 239 -11.20 10.88 -23.25
N HIS A 240 -10.54 10.79 -24.41
CA HIS A 240 -11.13 10.13 -25.59
C HIS A 240 -11.30 8.61 -25.40
N CYS A 241 -10.84 8.05 -24.29
CA CYS A 241 -11.07 6.66 -23.90
C CYS A 241 -12.47 6.49 -23.29
N ASP A 242 -12.93 5.23 -23.23
CA ASP A 242 -14.20 4.91 -22.57
C ASP A 242 -14.17 5.29 -21.08
N ASN A 243 -15.29 5.81 -20.55
CA ASN A 243 -15.40 6.12 -19.11
C ASN A 243 -15.58 4.86 -18.25
N ASN A 244 -15.95 3.73 -18.86
CA ASN A 244 -16.09 2.44 -18.20
C ASN A 244 -14.79 1.64 -18.33
N GLN A 245 -13.83 1.90 -17.45
CA GLN A 245 -12.54 1.22 -17.47
C GLN A 245 -12.46 0.12 -16.40
N VAL A 246 -11.76 -0.94 -16.73
CA VAL A 246 -11.35 -2.00 -15.80
C VAL A 246 -9.83 -2.04 -15.79
N TYR A 247 -9.24 -1.92 -14.60
CA TYR A 247 -7.81 -1.99 -14.39
C TYR A 247 -7.36 -3.45 -14.37
N ASP A 248 -6.36 -3.78 -15.18
CA ASP A 248 -5.72 -5.09 -15.26
C ASP A 248 -6.72 -6.28 -15.29
N GLY A 249 -7.81 -6.10 -16.03
CA GLY A 249 -8.85 -7.11 -16.23
C GLY A 249 -9.77 -7.39 -15.03
N THR A 250 -9.54 -6.84 -13.86
CA THR A 250 -10.27 -7.18 -12.62
C THR A 250 -10.84 -6.00 -11.85
N GLY A 251 -10.12 -4.88 -11.78
CA GLY A 251 -10.51 -3.71 -10.97
C GLY A 251 -11.46 -2.76 -11.71
N VAL A 252 -12.76 -2.83 -11.47
CA VAL A 252 -13.74 -1.90 -12.04
C VAL A 252 -13.53 -0.50 -11.47
N LEU A 253 -13.19 0.46 -12.33
CA LEU A 253 -12.88 1.83 -11.95
C LEU A 253 -14.15 2.69 -11.94
N THR A 254 -14.17 3.69 -11.05
CA THR A 254 -15.25 4.68 -11.01
C THR A 254 -14.76 5.97 -11.65
N TYR A 255 -15.35 6.36 -12.80
CA TYR A 255 -15.10 7.64 -13.44
C TYR A 255 -15.50 8.80 -12.53
N ILE A 256 -14.64 9.79 -12.40
CA ILE A 256 -14.88 10.98 -11.58
C ILE A 256 -15.09 12.20 -12.46
N TYR A 257 -14.13 12.52 -13.30
CA TYR A 257 -14.19 13.69 -14.17
C TYR A 257 -13.13 13.62 -15.26
N GLY A 258 -13.39 14.29 -16.39
CA GLY A 258 -12.43 14.47 -17.46
C GLY A 258 -12.77 15.65 -18.35
N THR A 259 -11.81 16.03 -19.19
CA THR A 259 -11.97 17.09 -20.19
C THR A 259 -11.22 16.73 -21.47
N ASP A 260 -11.92 16.82 -22.59
CA ASP A 260 -11.40 16.71 -23.95
C ASP A 260 -11.53 18.05 -24.70
N GLY A 261 -10.49 18.39 -25.47
CA GLY A 261 -10.47 19.60 -26.31
C GLY A 261 -9.63 20.75 -25.74
N GLN A 262 -9.28 21.71 -26.60
CA GLN A 262 -8.35 22.80 -26.36
C GLN A 262 -6.97 22.30 -25.89
N TYR A 263 -6.68 22.39 -24.60
CA TYR A 263 -5.40 21.99 -24.00
C TYR A 263 -5.43 20.58 -23.42
N TYR A 264 -6.58 19.92 -23.38
CA TYR A 264 -6.87 18.79 -22.52
C TYR A 264 -7.29 17.55 -23.30
N ASP A 265 -6.81 16.41 -22.82
CA ASP A 265 -7.29 15.08 -23.14
C ASP A 265 -6.95 14.20 -21.93
N ILE A 266 -7.75 14.33 -20.88
CA ILE A 266 -7.52 13.66 -19.60
C ILE A 266 -8.83 13.37 -18.88
N GLN A 267 -8.92 12.17 -18.35
CA GLN A 267 -9.89 11.74 -17.35
C GLN A 267 -9.20 11.05 -16.18
N TRP A 268 -9.90 10.98 -15.07
CA TRP A 268 -9.40 10.21 -13.93
C TRP A 268 -10.52 9.44 -13.22
N HIS A 269 -10.08 8.36 -12.53
CA HIS A 269 -10.96 7.40 -11.91
C HIS A 269 -10.46 7.08 -10.50
N THR A 270 -11.40 6.78 -9.58
CA THR A 270 -11.05 6.12 -8.32
C THR A 270 -11.02 4.61 -8.49
N VAL A 271 -10.30 3.94 -7.59
CA VAL A 271 -10.12 2.50 -7.59
C VAL A 271 -11.06 1.82 -6.61
N PRO A 272 -11.47 0.56 -6.84
CA PRO A 272 -12.34 -0.18 -5.91
C PRO A 272 -11.62 -0.52 -4.60
N VAL A 273 -12.41 -0.95 -3.61
CA VAL A 273 -11.88 -1.50 -2.35
C VAL A 273 -10.92 -2.66 -2.62
N GLY A 274 -9.82 -2.72 -1.88
CA GLY A 274 -8.74 -3.68 -2.10
C GLY A 274 -7.66 -3.23 -3.08
N TYR A 275 -7.84 -2.08 -3.73
CA TYR A 275 -6.85 -1.49 -4.62
C TYR A 275 -6.23 -0.25 -3.99
N SER A 276 -4.91 -0.10 -4.11
CA SER A 276 -4.16 1.04 -3.57
C SER A 276 -3.39 1.75 -4.68
N VAL A 277 -3.69 3.03 -4.87
CA VAL A 277 -3.01 3.87 -5.87
C VAL A 277 -1.61 4.19 -5.40
N THR A 278 -0.63 3.92 -6.25
CA THR A 278 0.79 4.21 -6.00
C THR A 278 1.31 5.30 -6.93
N ASN A 279 2.48 5.85 -6.59
CA ASN A 279 3.24 6.74 -7.48
C ASN A 279 4.15 5.97 -8.45
N GLN A 280 3.88 4.68 -8.69
CA GLN A 280 4.68 3.85 -9.59
C GLN A 280 4.11 3.82 -10.99
N ILE A 281 4.98 3.66 -11.97
CA ILE A 281 4.65 3.32 -13.35
C ILE A 281 5.41 2.08 -13.78
N GLN A 282 4.80 1.28 -14.66
CA GLN A 282 5.52 0.28 -15.42
C GLN A 282 6.37 0.98 -16.47
N TYR A 283 7.62 0.55 -16.62
CA TYR A 283 8.54 1.14 -17.59
C TYR A 283 9.19 0.09 -18.50
N ASP A 284 9.06 -1.17 -18.17
CA ASP A 284 9.43 -2.35 -18.95
C ASP A 284 8.60 -3.53 -18.45
N ASP A 285 8.64 -4.68 -19.10
CA ASP A 285 7.87 -5.85 -18.72
C ASP A 285 8.16 -6.24 -17.26
N ASP A 286 7.13 -6.22 -16.43
CA ASP A 286 7.17 -6.47 -14.97
C ASP A 286 8.15 -5.62 -14.16
N LEU A 287 8.67 -4.52 -14.73
CA LEU A 287 9.53 -3.59 -14.04
C LEU A 287 8.84 -2.26 -13.76
N TYR A 288 8.95 -1.79 -12.52
CA TYR A 288 8.29 -0.60 -12.03
C TYR A 288 9.28 0.42 -11.49
N ARG A 289 8.93 1.71 -11.62
CA ARG A 289 9.68 2.81 -11.02
C ARG A 289 8.76 3.81 -10.35
N GLN A 290 9.25 4.47 -9.31
CA GLN A 290 8.54 5.55 -8.64
C GLN A 290 8.64 6.83 -9.47
N ILE A 291 7.54 7.57 -9.54
CA ILE A 291 7.52 8.96 -10.02
C ILE A 291 7.67 9.85 -8.79
N THR A 292 8.72 10.67 -8.79
CA THR A 292 9.06 11.57 -7.66
C THR A 292 9.03 13.04 -8.04
N SER A 293 8.83 13.34 -9.32
CA SER A 293 8.74 14.72 -9.83
C SER A 293 7.92 14.79 -11.12
N THR A 294 7.59 16.01 -11.52
CA THR A 294 6.88 16.31 -12.77
C THR A 294 7.64 17.36 -13.56
N GLN A 295 7.55 17.32 -14.90
CA GLN A 295 8.13 18.30 -15.79
C GLN A 295 7.06 19.05 -16.55
N SER A 296 6.98 20.37 -16.36
CA SER A 296 6.01 21.20 -17.10
C SER A 296 6.34 21.26 -18.59
N ARG A 297 5.35 21.52 -19.44
CA ARG A 297 5.56 21.66 -20.89
C ARG A 297 6.71 22.65 -21.22
N ASN A 298 6.76 23.77 -20.50
CA ASN A 298 7.73 24.83 -20.80
C ASN A 298 9.17 24.38 -20.51
N ASP A 299 9.34 23.49 -19.54
CA ASP A 299 10.64 23.01 -19.09
C ASP A 299 11.13 21.75 -19.85
N GLN A 300 10.27 21.20 -20.74
CA GLN A 300 10.64 20.08 -21.62
C GLN A 300 11.35 20.62 -22.86
N ALA A 301 12.66 20.38 -22.97
CA ALA A 301 13.44 20.88 -24.09
C ALA A 301 13.25 20.03 -25.35
N VAL A 302 13.19 20.70 -26.53
CA VAL A 302 13.33 20.02 -27.83
C VAL A 302 14.70 19.34 -27.89
N GLY A 303 14.73 18.10 -28.39
CA GLY A 303 15.92 17.26 -28.39
C GLY A 303 16.00 16.28 -27.21
N THR A 304 15.14 16.43 -26.19
CA THR A 304 15.08 15.50 -25.05
C THR A 304 14.61 14.12 -25.50
N ILE A 305 15.32 13.08 -25.07
CA ILE A 305 14.91 11.68 -25.22
C ILE A 305 13.91 11.36 -24.12
N VAL A 306 12.73 10.89 -24.52
CA VAL A 306 11.63 10.53 -23.63
C VAL A 306 11.19 9.09 -23.87
N TYR A 307 10.70 8.47 -22.82
CA TYR A 307 10.20 7.09 -22.81
C TYR A 307 8.70 7.09 -22.52
N LYS A 308 7.98 6.13 -23.10
CA LYS A 308 6.61 5.82 -22.67
C LYS A 308 6.45 4.34 -22.41
N TYR A 309 5.41 4.00 -21.66
CA TYR A 309 4.92 2.64 -21.59
C TYR A 309 3.43 2.59 -21.96
N GLY A 310 3.05 1.64 -22.80
CA GLY A 310 1.69 1.42 -23.24
C GLY A 310 1.34 -0.05 -23.33
N LYS A 311 0.09 -0.41 -23.06
CA LYS A 311 -0.34 -1.81 -23.02
C LYS A 311 -0.17 -2.56 -24.34
N MET A 312 -0.12 -1.84 -25.47
CA MET A 312 -0.01 -2.42 -26.81
C MET A 312 1.42 -2.51 -27.30
N THR A 313 2.23 -1.46 -27.07
CA THR A 313 3.61 -1.40 -27.60
C THR A 313 4.67 -1.62 -26.52
N GLY A 314 4.30 -1.77 -25.24
CA GLY A 314 5.28 -1.82 -24.15
C GLY A 314 6.07 -0.52 -24.03
N GLN A 315 7.35 -0.61 -23.65
CA GLN A 315 8.25 0.52 -23.62
C GLN A 315 8.66 0.92 -25.03
N THR A 316 8.52 2.20 -25.34
CA THR A 316 9.05 2.82 -26.54
C THR A 316 9.79 4.11 -26.20
N VAL A 317 10.61 4.59 -27.13
CA VAL A 317 11.49 5.75 -26.92
C VAL A 317 11.48 6.65 -28.13
N GLY A 318 11.52 7.97 -27.89
CA GLY A 318 11.58 8.95 -28.95
C GLY A 318 12.23 10.26 -28.51
N GLN A 319 12.32 11.21 -29.42
CA GLN A 319 12.91 12.52 -29.19
C GLN A 319 11.84 13.60 -29.30
N ILE A 320 11.76 14.50 -28.35
CA ILE A 320 10.89 15.68 -28.45
C ILE A 320 11.35 16.56 -29.60
N VAL A 321 10.48 16.79 -30.58
CA VAL A 321 10.79 17.64 -31.75
C VAL A 321 9.93 18.92 -31.77
N SER A 322 8.82 18.96 -31.04
CA SER A 322 8.01 20.17 -30.90
C SER A 322 7.28 20.20 -29.55
N LYS A 323 7.16 21.42 -29.00
CA LYS A 323 6.33 21.70 -27.82
C LYS A 323 5.06 22.46 -28.16
N THR A 324 4.86 22.72 -29.43
CA THR A 324 3.74 23.54 -29.95
C THR A 324 3.01 22.79 -31.06
N PHE A 325 2.93 21.45 -30.91
CA PHE A 325 2.17 20.64 -31.87
C PHE A 325 0.66 20.86 -31.68
N ASP A 326 -0.01 21.12 -32.78
CA ASP A 326 -1.47 21.23 -32.88
C ASP A 326 -2.00 19.98 -33.59
N PRO A 327 -2.69 19.07 -32.88
CA PRO A 327 -3.28 17.90 -33.55
C PRO A 327 -4.43 18.24 -34.50
N GLY A 328 -4.87 19.51 -34.54
CA GLY A 328 -6.02 19.93 -35.26
C GLY A 328 -7.35 19.72 -34.53
N TRP A 329 -8.46 19.81 -35.27
CA TRP A 329 -9.82 19.66 -34.74
C TRP A 329 -10.17 20.79 -33.76
N PHE A 330 -10.37 20.45 -32.46
CA PHE A 330 -10.67 21.39 -31.39
C PHE A 330 -9.54 21.54 -30.37
N TYR A 331 -8.35 20.97 -30.66
CA TYR A 331 -7.16 21.14 -29.83
C TYR A 331 -6.42 22.44 -30.17
N THR A 332 -5.38 22.72 -29.38
CA THR A 332 -4.52 23.90 -29.56
C THR A 332 -3.06 23.47 -29.66
N ALA A 333 -2.20 24.38 -30.12
CA ALA A 333 -0.77 24.16 -30.29
C ALA A 333 0.00 24.04 -28.94
N THR A 334 -0.42 23.11 -28.07
CA THR A 334 0.18 22.89 -26.73
C THR A 334 0.67 21.49 -26.47
N PHE A 335 0.43 20.59 -27.40
CA PHE A 335 0.88 19.21 -27.28
C PHE A 335 2.39 19.07 -27.60
N ILE A 336 2.98 18.05 -27.04
CA ILE A 336 4.40 17.68 -27.25
C ILE A 336 4.43 16.63 -28.34
N ARG A 337 5.12 16.91 -29.45
CA ARG A 337 5.37 15.93 -30.53
C ARG A 337 6.69 15.24 -30.27
N VAL A 338 6.71 13.94 -30.49
CA VAL A 338 7.86 13.05 -30.32
C VAL A 338 8.03 12.24 -31.60
N ASP A 339 9.20 12.36 -32.23
CA ASP A 339 9.59 11.50 -33.33
C ASP A 339 10.27 10.24 -32.79
N ASN A 340 10.00 9.10 -33.41
CA ASN A 340 10.68 7.84 -33.07
C ASN A 340 12.17 7.93 -33.42
N ILE A 341 13.02 7.45 -32.51
CA ILE A 341 14.48 7.42 -32.78
C ILE A 341 14.89 6.18 -33.59
N TYR A 342 14.02 5.19 -33.74
CA TYR A 342 14.25 4.01 -34.56
C TYR A 342 13.48 4.10 -35.87
N GLU A 343 14.19 4.31 -36.96
CA GLU A 343 13.61 4.49 -38.29
C GLU A 343 12.85 3.21 -38.70
N GLY A 344 11.58 3.38 -39.12
CA GLY A 344 10.72 2.31 -39.59
C GLY A 344 10.03 1.48 -38.51
N GLU A 345 10.24 1.80 -37.23
CA GLU A 345 9.52 1.19 -36.13
C GLU A 345 8.35 2.05 -35.68
N PHE A 346 7.35 1.42 -35.04
CA PHE A 346 6.21 2.12 -34.46
C PHE A 346 6.47 2.51 -33.00
N ILE A 347 6.09 3.74 -32.63
CA ILE A 347 6.28 4.25 -31.26
C ILE A 347 5.01 4.16 -30.42
N ILE A 348 3.83 4.16 -31.05
CA ILE A 348 2.53 4.15 -30.38
C ILE A 348 1.50 3.39 -31.21
N GLN A 349 0.57 2.74 -30.55
CA GLN A 349 -0.56 2.01 -31.18
C GLN A 349 -1.87 2.38 -30.48
N LYS A 350 -3.00 2.23 -31.15
CA LYS A 350 -4.34 2.35 -30.54
C LYS A 350 -4.44 1.45 -29.32
N GLY A 351 -4.82 2.04 -28.18
CA GLY A 351 -4.84 1.39 -26.87
C GLY A 351 -3.71 1.83 -25.95
N ASP A 352 -2.64 2.46 -26.46
CA ASP A 352 -1.61 3.10 -25.65
C ASP A 352 -2.04 4.46 -25.09
N SER A 353 -3.18 5.00 -25.56
CA SER A 353 -3.76 6.26 -25.08
C SER A 353 -3.84 6.29 -23.56
N GLY A 354 -3.49 7.41 -22.95
CA GLY A 354 -3.39 7.60 -21.51
C GLY A 354 -2.04 7.16 -20.91
N GLY A 355 -1.29 6.30 -21.57
CA GLY A 355 -0.02 5.77 -21.08
C GLY A 355 1.00 6.84 -20.72
N PRO A 356 1.86 6.60 -19.69
CA PRO A 356 2.77 7.59 -19.15
C PRO A 356 3.98 7.84 -20.05
N TRP A 357 4.31 9.11 -20.28
CA TRP A 357 5.59 9.58 -20.80
C TRP A 357 6.47 10.04 -19.65
N PHE A 358 7.74 9.63 -19.63
CA PHE A 358 8.63 9.88 -18.52
C PHE A 358 10.12 9.93 -18.93
N VAL A 359 10.92 10.55 -18.06
CA VAL A 359 12.38 10.45 -18.08
C VAL A 359 12.84 10.14 -16.66
N ASN A 360 13.53 9.03 -16.44
CA ASN A 360 13.90 8.56 -15.11
C ASN A 360 12.64 8.49 -14.18
N ASN A 361 12.66 9.19 -13.06
CA ASN A 361 11.59 9.25 -12.06
C ASN A 361 10.68 10.49 -12.23
N THR A 362 10.73 11.15 -13.39
CA THR A 362 9.98 12.38 -13.66
C THR A 362 8.87 12.11 -14.67
N ALA A 363 7.63 12.49 -14.33
CA ALA A 363 6.49 12.44 -15.23
C ALA A 363 6.54 13.63 -16.23
N TYR A 364 6.34 13.33 -17.50
CA TYR A 364 6.33 14.30 -18.59
C TYR A 364 4.93 14.52 -19.17
N GLY A 365 4.17 13.46 -19.43
CA GLY A 365 2.85 13.58 -20.05
C GLY A 365 2.07 12.29 -20.15
N SER A 366 0.86 12.40 -20.69
CA SER A 366 -0.07 11.31 -20.99
C SER A 366 -0.23 11.15 -22.49
N SER A 367 -0.11 9.96 -23.02
CA SER A 367 -0.26 9.63 -24.45
C SER A 367 -1.63 10.04 -24.98
N VAL A 368 -1.66 10.75 -26.10
CA VAL A 368 -2.91 11.18 -26.76
C VAL A 368 -3.07 10.48 -28.11
N GLY A 369 -2.07 10.49 -28.95
CA GLY A 369 -2.20 9.90 -30.28
C GLY A 369 -0.90 9.78 -31.05
N GLY A 370 -1.00 9.29 -32.27
CA GLY A 370 0.09 9.06 -33.18
C GLY A 370 0.01 9.80 -34.50
N ILE A 371 1.13 9.87 -35.21
CA ILE A 371 1.33 10.53 -36.49
C ILE A 371 1.98 9.55 -37.44
N GLY A 372 1.54 9.54 -38.72
CA GLY A 372 2.12 8.67 -39.74
C GLY A 372 1.72 7.20 -39.49
N ALA A 373 0.45 6.88 -39.71
CA ALA A 373 -0.07 5.51 -39.58
C ALA A 373 0.64 4.57 -40.56
N GLY A 374 0.86 3.34 -40.12
CA GLY A 374 1.30 2.24 -40.98
C GLY A 374 0.28 1.92 -42.08
N ALA A 375 0.71 1.14 -43.08
CA ALA A 375 -0.23 0.58 -44.05
C ALA A 375 -0.96 -0.64 -43.46
N PRO A 376 -2.20 -0.96 -43.88
CA PRO A 376 -2.90 -2.15 -43.39
C PRO A 376 -2.05 -3.42 -43.52
N PRO A 377 -1.98 -4.31 -42.50
CA PRO A 377 -2.83 -4.32 -41.29
C PRO A 377 -2.36 -3.46 -40.12
N ASP A 378 -1.32 -2.64 -40.27
CA ASP A 378 -0.70 -1.83 -39.21
C ASP A 378 -1.23 -0.37 -39.20
N ASP A 379 -2.42 -0.13 -39.70
CA ASP A 379 -3.06 1.21 -39.78
C ASP A 379 -3.54 1.75 -38.40
N ASP A 380 -3.40 0.97 -37.35
CA ASP A 380 -3.59 1.35 -35.96
C ASP A 380 -2.28 1.65 -35.20
N LYS A 381 -1.12 1.54 -35.88
CA LYS A 381 0.21 1.81 -35.37
C LYS A 381 0.81 3.06 -36.03
N PHE A 382 1.59 3.81 -35.28
CA PHE A 382 2.09 5.10 -35.73
C PHE A 382 3.60 5.23 -35.53
N TYR A 383 4.26 5.87 -36.47
CA TYR A 383 5.72 6.10 -36.46
C TYR A 383 6.14 7.17 -35.47
N ASP A 384 5.33 8.23 -35.29
CA ASP A 384 5.56 9.30 -34.34
C ASP A 384 4.37 9.43 -33.38
N ALA A 385 4.56 10.13 -32.25
CA ALA A 385 3.56 10.30 -31.24
C ALA A 385 3.40 11.75 -30.78
N TYR A 386 2.30 12.03 -30.11
CA TYR A 386 2.15 13.26 -29.34
C TYR A 386 1.43 12.98 -28.02
N TYR A 387 1.74 13.82 -27.01
CA TYR A 387 1.19 13.69 -25.69
C TYR A 387 0.83 15.05 -25.08
N MET A 388 -0.08 15.02 -24.10
CA MET A 388 -0.42 16.16 -23.26
C MET A 388 0.53 16.20 -22.07
N ALA A 389 1.16 17.34 -21.79
CA ALA A 389 2.06 17.48 -20.66
C ALA A 389 1.34 17.46 -19.31
N VAL A 390 1.98 16.92 -18.26
CA VAL A 390 1.36 16.71 -16.93
C VAL A 390 0.89 17.98 -16.25
N ASN A 391 1.47 19.15 -16.55
CA ASN A 391 1.03 20.42 -15.96
C ASN A 391 -0.39 20.85 -16.38
N TYR A 392 -0.97 20.20 -17.39
CA TYR A 392 -2.37 20.43 -17.76
C TYR A 392 -3.37 19.57 -16.96
N PHE A 393 -2.91 18.58 -16.18
CA PHE A 393 -3.78 17.70 -15.40
C PHE A 393 -4.65 18.44 -14.39
N SER A 394 -4.10 19.42 -13.68
CA SER A 394 -4.87 20.20 -12.71
C SER A 394 -5.95 21.08 -13.36
N GLY A 395 -5.66 21.66 -14.53
CA GLY A 395 -6.64 22.46 -15.26
C GLY A 395 -7.72 21.63 -15.98
N GLY A 396 -7.35 20.43 -16.48
CA GLY A 396 -8.25 19.55 -17.24
C GLY A 396 -9.09 18.63 -16.37
N ALA A 397 -8.53 18.10 -15.29
CA ALA A 397 -9.19 17.10 -14.46
C ALA A 397 -9.17 17.40 -12.94
N GLY A 398 -8.62 18.54 -12.53
CA GLY A 398 -8.55 18.92 -11.11
C GLY A 398 -7.60 18.08 -10.26
N VAL A 399 -6.68 17.34 -10.89
CA VAL A 399 -5.77 16.43 -10.20
C VAL A 399 -4.30 16.75 -10.50
N ASN A 400 -3.42 16.32 -9.63
CA ASN A 400 -1.98 16.35 -9.84
C ASN A 400 -1.42 14.92 -9.83
N VAL A 401 -0.29 14.72 -10.53
CA VAL A 401 0.43 13.45 -10.49
C VAL A 401 0.92 13.17 -9.07
N LEU A 402 0.71 11.96 -8.60
CA LEU A 402 1.19 11.50 -7.29
C LEU A 402 2.71 11.29 -7.36
N THR A 403 3.46 12.03 -6.55
CA THR A 403 4.94 12.01 -6.54
C THR A 403 5.53 11.44 -5.26
N SER A 404 4.68 11.02 -4.33
CA SER A 404 5.04 10.30 -3.09
C SER A 404 4.05 9.16 -2.85
N PRO A 405 4.44 8.11 -2.11
CA PRO A 405 3.57 6.99 -1.78
C PRO A 405 2.30 7.34 -1.03
#